data_fe5149356e68408a048021dff4f9489e
#
_entry.id   fe5149356e68408a048021dff4f9489e
#
_cell.length_a   1.000
_cell.length_b   1.000
_cell.length_c   1.000
_cell.angle_alpha   90.00
_cell.angle_beta   90.00
_cell.angle_gamma   90.00
#
_symmetry.space_group_name_H-M   'P 1'
#
loop_
_entity.id
_entity.type
_entity.pdbx_description
1 polymer ?
#
loop_
_entity_poly.entity_id
_entity_poly.type
_entity_poly.pdbx_seq_one_letter_code
_entity_poly.pdbx_strand_id
1 'polypeptide(L)'
;INLVLGKYSLKDDPGSIPHSQALSTALSGTLGLGNIAGVAIAISVGGPGSIFWMWVTAIVGVSTKFYTASLSVMYRHQDLNGQIYGGPMYVIMNGMGKKWYPLAALFAGACMIGALPVFQANQFVQLLRDVVAQPLNLASQENHFIFDLFVSSGVAFLVFIIIRGKIYSIGSFAVK
;
A
#
# COMPACT_ATOMS: atom_id res chain seq x y z
N ILE A 1 14.37 2.16 17.29
CA ILE A 1 15.37 2.61 16.31
C ILE A 1 16.31 1.46 15.96
N ASN A 2 16.97 0.80 16.92
CA ASN A 2 17.94 -0.29 16.66
C ASN A 2 17.33 -1.51 15.91
N LEU A 3 16.07 -1.86 16.17
CA LEU A 3 15.31 -2.88 15.44
C LEU A 3 15.10 -2.49 13.96
N VAL A 4 14.74 -1.24 13.72
CA VAL A 4 14.50 -0.72 12.37
C VAL A 4 15.78 -0.66 11.55
N LEU A 5 16.91 -0.35 12.21
CA LEU A 5 18.23 -0.34 11.60
C LEU A 5 18.82 -1.74 11.38
N GLY A 6 18.10 -2.79 11.76
CA GLY A 6 18.53 -4.18 11.55
C GLY A 6 19.69 -4.63 12.46
N LYS A 7 19.95 -3.94 13.57
CA LYS A 7 21.05 -4.30 14.50
C LYS A 7 20.89 -5.69 15.13
N TYR A 8 19.68 -6.23 15.14
CA TYR A 8 19.37 -7.55 15.70
C TYR A 8 19.03 -8.59 14.63
N SER A 9 19.16 -8.23 13.33
CA SER A 9 18.97 -9.20 12.24
C SER A 9 20.17 -10.11 12.14
N LEU A 10 19.94 -11.40 12.17
CA LEU A 10 20.94 -12.42 11.82
C LEU A 10 20.98 -12.55 10.28
N LYS A 11 22.15 -12.93 9.73
CA LYS A 11 22.29 -13.13 8.28
C LYS A 11 21.39 -14.22 7.72
N ASP A 12 20.98 -15.15 8.57
CA ASP A 12 20.14 -16.30 8.24
C ASP A 12 18.67 -16.11 8.62
N ASP A 13 18.27 -14.90 9.03
CA ASP A 13 16.86 -14.62 9.34
C ASP A 13 15.99 -14.80 8.09
N PRO A 14 14.88 -15.55 8.17
CA PRO A 14 14.00 -15.79 7.04
C PRO A 14 13.28 -14.50 6.66
N GLY A 15 13.74 -13.86 5.59
CA GLY A 15 13.13 -12.64 5.05
C GLY A 15 13.72 -12.29 3.68
N SER A 16 12.89 -11.65 2.85
CA SER A 16 13.28 -11.28 1.50
C SER A 16 13.93 -9.90 1.40
N ILE A 17 13.75 -9.05 2.41
CA ILE A 17 14.22 -7.65 2.40
C ILE A 17 14.65 -7.20 3.81
N PRO A 18 15.61 -6.25 3.92
CA PRO A 18 16.03 -5.67 5.19
C PRO A 18 14.88 -4.96 5.92
N HIS A 19 14.98 -4.82 7.23
CA HIS A 19 13.95 -4.18 8.07
C HIS A 19 13.63 -2.73 7.66
N SER A 20 14.64 -1.96 7.26
CA SER A 20 14.45 -0.59 6.77
C SER A 20 13.64 -0.54 5.47
N GLN A 21 13.91 -1.45 4.54
CA GLN A 21 13.15 -1.56 3.30
C GLN A 21 11.72 -2.05 3.56
N ALA A 22 11.53 -2.98 4.48
CA ALA A 22 10.22 -3.45 4.88
C ALA A 22 9.36 -2.31 5.48
N LEU A 23 9.97 -1.50 6.37
CA LEU A 23 9.30 -0.34 6.95
C LEU A 23 8.96 0.70 5.88
N SER A 24 9.91 1.07 5.03
CA SER A 24 9.69 2.07 3.96
C SER A 24 8.62 1.61 2.98
N THR A 25 8.62 0.33 2.59
CA THR A 25 7.60 -0.24 1.72
C THR A 25 6.22 -0.22 2.38
N ALA A 26 6.14 -0.57 3.67
CA ALA A 26 4.88 -0.53 4.42
C ALA A 26 4.35 0.90 4.57
N LEU A 27 5.22 1.87 4.84
CA LEU A 27 4.85 3.29 4.91
C LEU A 27 4.39 3.81 3.55
N SER A 28 5.12 3.53 2.48
CA SER A 28 4.76 3.93 1.11
C SER A 28 3.41 3.35 0.67
N GLY A 29 3.11 2.11 1.05
CA GLY A 29 1.82 1.49 0.77
C GLY A 29 0.67 2.01 1.62
N THR A 30 0.96 2.63 2.76
CA THR A 30 -0.04 3.16 3.69
C THR A 30 -0.29 4.65 3.48
N LEU A 31 0.77 5.41 3.19
CA LEU A 31 0.70 6.84 2.92
C LEU A 31 0.29 7.07 1.47
N GLY A 32 -0.87 7.66 1.27
CA GLY A 32 -1.41 7.95 -0.07
C GLY A 32 -2.24 9.22 -0.07
N LEU A 33 -2.66 9.65 -1.24
CA LEU A 33 -3.53 10.82 -1.41
C LEU A 33 -4.84 10.69 -0.65
N GLY A 34 -5.33 9.46 -0.41
CA GLY A 34 -6.50 9.21 0.43
C GLY A 34 -6.34 9.72 1.86
N ASN A 35 -5.13 9.70 2.42
CA ASN A 35 -4.85 10.19 3.76
C ASN A 35 -4.85 11.73 3.83
N ILE A 36 -4.72 12.41 2.72
CA ILE A 36 -4.77 13.87 2.62
C ILE A 36 -6.17 14.31 2.20
N ALA A 37 -6.60 13.92 1.00
CA ALA A 37 -7.89 14.29 0.45
C ALA A 37 -9.07 13.69 1.24
N GLY A 38 -8.95 12.43 1.66
CA GLY A 38 -9.98 11.76 2.47
C GLY A 38 -10.21 12.42 3.82
N VAL A 39 -9.14 12.88 4.47
CA VAL A 39 -9.23 13.64 5.74
C VAL A 39 -9.90 14.99 5.51
N ALA A 40 -9.52 15.71 4.45
CA ALA A 40 -10.13 16.99 4.09
C ALA A 40 -11.63 16.84 3.80
N ILE A 41 -12.02 15.82 3.06
CA ILE A 41 -13.43 15.49 2.76
C ILE A 41 -14.16 15.13 4.06
N ALA A 42 -13.60 14.31 4.92
CA ALA A 42 -14.22 13.93 6.18
C ALA A 42 -14.45 15.12 7.10
N ILE A 43 -13.53 16.09 7.13
CA ILE A 43 -13.68 17.32 7.91
C ILE A 43 -14.76 18.23 7.28
N SER A 44 -14.77 18.36 5.96
CA SER A 44 -15.74 19.21 5.26
C SER A 44 -17.18 18.70 5.38
N VAL A 45 -17.39 17.39 5.41
CA VAL A 45 -18.71 16.76 5.52
C VAL A 45 -19.12 16.53 6.98
N GLY A 46 -18.19 16.05 7.81
CA GLY A 46 -18.46 15.65 9.20
C GLY A 46 -18.12 16.72 10.24
N GLY A 47 -17.55 17.85 9.80
CA GLY A 47 -17.11 18.93 10.69
C GLY A 47 -15.87 18.60 11.51
N PRO A 48 -15.40 19.53 12.36
CA PRO A 48 -14.15 19.40 13.13
C PRO A 48 -14.15 18.21 14.12
N GLY A 49 -15.33 17.74 14.54
CA GLY A 49 -15.46 16.55 15.38
C GLY A 49 -14.96 15.26 14.72
N SER A 50 -14.85 15.21 13.40
CA SER A 50 -14.28 14.08 12.66
C SER A 50 -12.84 13.79 13.07
N ILE A 51 -12.05 14.82 13.39
CA ILE A 51 -10.65 14.67 13.80
C ILE A 51 -10.55 13.88 15.11
N PHE A 52 -11.43 14.17 16.06
CA PHE A 52 -11.46 13.44 17.33
C PHE A 52 -11.71 11.93 17.09
N TRP A 53 -12.69 11.60 16.28
CA TRP A 53 -13.00 10.20 15.97
C TRP A 53 -11.89 9.51 15.17
N MET A 54 -11.18 10.25 14.31
CA MET A 54 -9.99 9.73 13.62
C MET A 54 -8.89 9.36 14.62
N TRP A 55 -8.64 10.17 15.65
CA TRP A 55 -7.65 9.85 16.68
C TRP A 55 -8.06 8.61 17.49
N VAL A 56 -9.32 8.52 17.90
CA VAL A 56 -9.83 7.33 18.60
C VAL A 56 -9.65 6.08 17.74
N THR A 57 -10.02 6.16 16.48
CA THR A 57 -9.85 5.06 15.51
C THR A 57 -8.37 4.70 15.33
N ALA A 58 -7.47 5.68 15.30
CA ALA A 58 -6.04 5.44 15.16
C ALA A 58 -5.48 4.65 16.34
N ILE A 59 -5.87 4.98 17.57
CA ILE A 59 -5.44 4.25 18.80
C ILE A 59 -5.88 2.78 18.71
N VAL A 60 -7.13 2.52 18.36
CA VAL A 60 -7.63 1.14 18.17
C VAL A 60 -6.92 0.46 17.00
N GLY A 61 -6.69 1.20 15.91
CA GLY A 61 -6.02 0.73 14.71
C GLY A 61 -4.59 0.25 14.95
N VAL A 62 -3.85 0.89 15.86
CA VAL A 62 -2.49 0.44 16.24
C VAL A 62 -2.50 -0.99 16.77
N SER A 63 -3.42 -1.30 17.68
CA SER A 63 -3.57 -2.66 18.24
C SER A 63 -3.94 -3.67 17.16
N THR A 64 -4.91 -3.34 16.31
CA THR A 64 -5.33 -4.20 15.19
C THR A 64 -4.17 -4.46 14.23
N LYS A 65 -3.39 -3.43 13.89
CA LYS A 65 -2.24 -3.56 12.99
C LYS A 65 -1.15 -4.42 13.60
N PHE A 66 -0.88 -4.28 14.90
CA PHE A 66 0.09 -5.10 15.62
C PHE A 66 -0.29 -6.59 15.55
N TYR A 67 -1.53 -6.94 15.87
CA TYR A 67 -1.98 -8.34 15.82
C TYR A 67 -1.97 -8.90 14.41
N THR A 68 -2.47 -8.16 13.42
CA THR A 68 -2.48 -8.63 12.03
C THR A 68 -1.08 -8.83 11.47
N ALA A 69 -0.14 -7.95 11.78
CA ALA A 69 1.26 -8.09 11.37
C ALA A 69 1.93 -9.29 12.05
N SER A 70 1.75 -9.44 13.36
CA SER A 70 2.31 -10.57 14.14
C SER A 70 1.77 -11.90 13.66
N LEU A 71 0.45 -12.03 13.50
CA LEU A 71 -0.18 -13.25 12.98
C LEU A 71 0.28 -13.56 11.55
N SER A 72 0.43 -12.56 10.69
CA SER A 72 0.92 -12.75 9.32
C SER A 72 2.35 -13.29 9.28
N VAL A 73 3.17 -12.97 10.27
CA VAL A 73 4.52 -13.55 10.41
C VAL A 73 4.48 -14.96 10.97
N MET A 74 3.65 -15.21 12.01
CA MET A 74 3.51 -16.51 12.65
C MET A 74 2.99 -17.61 11.71
N TYR A 75 2.03 -17.26 10.86
CA TYR A 75 1.36 -18.20 9.94
C TYR A 75 1.90 -18.13 8.51
N ARG A 76 3.15 -17.72 8.34
CA ARG A 76 3.84 -17.77 7.04
C ARG A 76 3.89 -19.18 6.49
N HIS A 77 3.78 -19.28 5.18
CA HIS A 77 3.97 -20.52 4.43
C HIS A 77 5.29 -20.42 3.64
N GLN A 78 6.06 -21.48 3.66
CA GLN A 78 7.28 -21.60 2.85
C GLN A 78 7.02 -22.64 1.76
N ASP A 79 7.24 -22.26 0.52
CA ASP A 79 7.13 -23.15 -0.62
C ASP A 79 8.35 -24.06 -0.76
N LEU A 80 8.27 -25.11 -1.57
CA LEU A 80 9.36 -26.03 -1.87
C LEU A 80 10.63 -25.33 -2.40
N ASN A 81 10.45 -24.17 -3.03
CA ASN A 81 11.55 -23.33 -3.54
C ASN A 81 12.15 -22.37 -2.50
N GLY A 82 11.76 -22.48 -1.23
CA GLY A 82 12.22 -21.60 -0.16
C GLY A 82 11.56 -20.21 -0.15
N GLN A 83 10.61 -19.94 -1.04
CA GLN A 83 9.89 -18.65 -1.05
C GLN A 83 8.89 -18.57 0.09
N ILE A 84 8.90 -17.43 0.77
CA ILE A 84 8.06 -17.16 1.93
C ILE A 84 6.81 -16.40 1.48
N TYR A 85 5.65 -16.95 1.78
CA TYR A 85 4.35 -16.34 1.55
C TYR A 85 3.68 -16.05 2.89
N GLY A 86 3.04 -14.90 3.01
CA GLY A 86 2.35 -14.50 4.22
C GLY A 86 1.15 -13.61 3.90
N GLY A 87 0.43 -13.25 4.94
CA GLY A 87 -0.72 -12.36 4.85
C GLY A 87 -1.97 -12.97 5.44
N PRO A 88 -3.07 -12.19 5.53
CA PRO A 88 -4.30 -12.62 6.20
C PRO A 88 -4.90 -13.91 5.63
N MET A 89 -4.79 -14.16 4.33
CA MET A 89 -5.27 -15.41 3.73
C MET A 89 -4.55 -16.65 4.31
N TYR A 90 -3.24 -16.54 4.55
CA TYR A 90 -2.46 -17.63 5.16
C TYR A 90 -2.77 -17.77 6.65
N VAL A 91 -3.06 -16.68 7.35
CA VAL A 91 -3.52 -16.71 8.75
C VAL A 91 -4.84 -17.48 8.84
N ILE A 92 -5.78 -17.23 7.93
CA ILE A 92 -7.05 -17.95 7.89
C ILE A 92 -6.82 -19.44 7.59
N MET A 93 -6.03 -19.76 6.56
CA MET A 93 -5.82 -21.15 6.15
C MET A 93 -5.04 -21.97 7.16
N ASN A 94 -3.95 -21.42 7.70
CA ASN A 94 -3.04 -22.13 8.60
C ASN A 94 -3.47 -22.02 10.06
N GLY A 95 -4.12 -20.93 10.46
CA GLY A 95 -4.57 -20.70 11.83
C GLY A 95 -5.95 -21.27 12.12
N MET A 96 -6.91 -21.12 11.20
CA MET A 96 -8.30 -21.58 11.41
C MET A 96 -8.57 -22.95 10.76
N GLY A 97 -7.70 -23.38 9.85
CA GLY A 97 -7.77 -24.67 9.20
C GLY A 97 -8.51 -24.70 7.86
N LYS A 98 -8.42 -25.83 7.17
CA LYS A 98 -8.89 -26.01 5.78
C LYS A 98 -10.39 -25.74 5.55
N LYS A 99 -11.22 -25.85 6.58
CA LYS A 99 -12.66 -25.55 6.47
C LYS A 99 -12.93 -24.07 6.13
N TRP A 100 -11.99 -23.20 6.46
CA TRP A 100 -12.10 -21.75 6.23
C TRP A 100 -11.50 -21.29 4.90
N TYR A 101 -11.10 -22.23 4.02
CA TYR A 101 -10.57 -21.90 2.70
C TYR A 101 -11.48 -20.95 1.88
N PRO A 102 -12.82 -21.09 1.87
CA PRO A 102 -13.68 -20.17 1.14
C PRO A 102 -13.55 -18.71 1.62
N LEU A 103 -13.38 -18.52 2.94
CA LEU A 103 -13.17 -17.18 3.51
C LEU A 103 -11.81 -16.60 3.09
N ALA A 104 -10.75 -17.41 3.08
CA ALA A 104 -9.44 -17.00 2.59
C ALA A 104 -9.47 -16.61 1.11
N ALA A 105 -10.18 -17.37 0.27
CA ALA A 105 -10.36 -17.08 -1.16
C ALA A 105 -11.17 -15.79 -1.38
N LEU A 106 -12.25 -15.60 -0.64
CA LEU A 106 -13.05 -14.37 -0.67
C LEU A 106 -12.20 -13.16 -0.28
N PHE A 107 -11.42 -13.28 0.80
CA PHE A 107 -10.51 -12.22 1.23
C PHE A 107 -9.47 -11.90 0.16
N ALA A 108 -8.86 -12.91 -0.46
CA ALA A 108 -7.88 -12.71 -1.53
C ALA A 108 -8.50 -12.00 -2.75
N GLY A 109 -9.71 -12.40 -3.15
CA GLY A 109 -10.45 -11.75 -4.23
C GLY A 109 -10.81 -10.30 -3.92
N ALA A 110 -11.30 -10.02 -2.72
CA ALA A 110 -11.59 -8.67 -2.27
C ALA A 110 -10.32 -7.79 -2.22
N CYS A 111 -9.19 -8.36 -1.76
CA CYS A 111 -7.90 -7.67 -1.77
C CYS A 111 -7.42 -7.35 -3.18
N MET A 112 -7.60 -8.24 -4.15
CA MET A 112 -7.23 -7.97 -5.55
C MET A 112 -7.95 -6.74 -6.09
N ILE A 113 -9.24 -6.60 -5.81
CA ILE A 113 -10.03 -5.46 -6.25
C ILE A 113 -9.66 -4.20 -5.44
N GLY A 114 -9.58 -4.32 -4.11
CA GLY A 114 -9.32 -3.19 -3.22
C GLY A 114 -7.88 -2.64 -3.28
N ALA A 115 -6.92 -3.44 -3.75
CA ALA A 115 -5.54 -3.02 -3.92
C ALA A 115 -5.27 -2.28 -5.25
N LEU A 116 -6.26 -2.17 -6.14
CA LEU A 116 -6.10 -1.42 -7.39
C LEU A 116 -5.89 0.07 -7.09
N PRO A 117 -4.78 0.68 -7.53
CA PRO A 117 -4.45 2.07 -7.22
C PRO A 117 -5.19 3.07 -8.13
N VAL A 118 -6.43 2.75 -8.52
CA VAL A 118 -7.20 3.56 -9.49
C VAL A 118 -7.44 4.97 -8.97
N PHE A 119 -7.85 5.08 -7.70
CA PHE A 119 -8.11 6.37 -7.08
C PHE A 119 -6.84 7.22 -6.98
N GLN A 120 -5.73 6.64 -6.52
CA GLN A 120 -4.45 7.33 -6.38
C GLN A 120 -3.89 7.77 -7.73
N ALA A 121 -3.97 6.91 -8.74
CA ALA A 121 -3.53 7.24 -10.09
C ALA A 121 -4.35 8.38 -10.69
N ASN A 122 -5.68 8.33 -10.55
CA ASN A 122 -6.57 9.39 -11.04
C ASN A 122 -6.28 10.74 -10.36
N GLN A 123 -6.15 10.76 -9.03
CA GLN A 123 -5.85 11.98 -8.27
C GLN A 123 -4.48 12.56 -8.62
N PHE A 124 -3.49 11.70 -8.87
CA PHE A 124 -2.17 12.16 -9.29
C PHE A 124 -2.19 12.83 -10.66
N VAL A 125 -2.88 12.24 -11.64
CA VAL A 125 -3.05 12.82 -12.97
C VAL A 125 -3.80 14.14 -12.91
N GLN A 126 -4.89 14.19 -12.11
CA GLN A 126 -5.65 15.42 -11.89
C GLN A 126 -4.78 16.53 -11.28
N LEU A 127 -4.01 16.21 -10.25
CA LEU A 127 -3.11 17.17 -9.64
C LEU A 127 -2.10 17.75 -10.64
N LEU A 128 -1.47 16.90 -11.46
CA LEU A 128 -0.55 17.38 -12.50
C LEU A 128 -1.24 18.23 -13.54
N ARG A 129 -2.46 17.89 -13.92
CA ARG A 129 -3.26 18.70 -14.82
C ARG A 129 -3.54 20.09 -14.25
N ASP A 130 -4.00 20.15 -13.00
CA ASP A 130 -4.43 21.40 -12.36
C ASP A 130 -3.25 22.31 -12.01
N VAL A 131 -2.13 21.73 -11.56
CA VAL A 131 -0.96 22.50 -11.09
C VAL A 131 0.02 22.81 -12.21
N VAL A 132 0.15 21.94 -13.23
CA VAL A 132 1.16 22.08 -14.28
C VAL A 132 0.54 22.39 -15.62
N ALA A 133 -0.42 21.57 -16.08
CA ALA A 133 -0.90 21.67 -17.44
C ALA A 133 -1.80 22.90 -17.69
N GLN A 134 -2.69 23.21 -16.77
CA GLN A 134 -3.59 24.38 -16.90
C GLN A 134 -2.82 25.71 -16.89
N PRO A 135 -1.89 25.99 -15.96
CA PRO A 135 -1.13 27.22 -15.97
C PRO A 135 -0.24 27.39 -17.22
N LEU A 136 0.17 26.27 -17.84
CA LEU A 136 0.98 26.28 -19.06
C LEU A 136 0.14 26.22 -20.34
N ASN A 137 -1.19 26.27 -20.25
CA ASN A 137 -2.14 26.12 -21.36
C ASN A 137 -1.95 24.84 -22.19
N LEU A 138 -1.41 23.77 -21.57
CA LEU A 138 -1.21 22.46 -22.21
C LEU A 138 -2.48 21.60 -22.16
N ALA A 139 -3.39 21.89 -21.24
CA ALA A 139 -4.69 21.24 -21.14
C ALA A 139 -5.73 22.21 -20.61
N SER A 140 -6.94 22.20 -21.19
CA SER A 140 -8.09 22.93 -20.67
C SER A 140 -9.02 22.01 -19.89
N GLN A 141 -9.95 22.58 -19.13
CA GLN A 141 -10.95 21.80 -18.39
C GLN A 141 -11.86 20.97 -19.33
N GLU A 142 -12.08 21.41 -20.54
CA GLU A 142 -12.92 20.72 -21.52
C GLU A 142 -12.16 19.73 -22.39
N ASN A 143 -10.83 19.91 -22.57
CA ASN A 143 -10.03 19.09 -23.49
C ASN A 143 -8.73 18.63 -22.84
N HIS A 144 -8.84 17.73 -21.88
CA HIS A 144 -7.71 17.21 -21.10
C HIS A 144 -7.37 15.74 -21.40
N PHE A 145 -8.18 15.05 -22.21
CA PHE A 145 -8.06 13.60 -22.43
C PHE A 145 -6.67 13.17 -22.92
N ILE A 146 -6.09 13.91 -23.87
CA ILE A 146 -4.77 13.59 -24.43
C ILE A 146 -3.68 13.73 -23.38
N PHE A 147 -3.73 14.80 -22.57
CA PHE A 147 -2.78 15.02 -21.49
C PHE A 147 -2.88 13.92 -20.42
N ASP A 148 -4.10 13.60 -19.99
CA ASP A 148 -4.37 12.57 -18.99
C ASP A 148 -3.89 11.20 -19.48
N LEU A 149 -4.11 10.87 -20.75
CA LEU A 149 -3.66 9.62 -21.37
C LEU A 149 -2.12 9.55 -21.42
N PHE A 150 -1.46 10.63 -21.78
CA PHE A 150 0.00 10.68 -21.87
C PHE A 150 0.64 10.52 -20.48
N VAL A 151 0.17 11.26 -19.48
CA VAL A 151 0.66 11.19 -18.10
C VAL A 151 0.38 9.81 -17.51
N SER A 152 -0.83 9.29 -17.68
CA SER A 152 -1.20 7.96 -17.17
C SER A 152 -0.34 6.85 -17.79
N SER A 153 -0.07 6.92 -19.09
CA SER A 153 0.79 5.96 -19.78
C SER A 153 2.23 6.04 -19.27
N GLY A 154 2.75 7.25 -19.03
CA GLY A 154 4.09 7.46 -18.47
C GLY A 154 4.23 6.88 -17.07
N VAL A 155 3.24 7.13 -16.21
CA VAL A 155 3.19 6.56 -14.86
C VAL A 155 3.09 5.04 -14.90
N ALA A 156 2.22 4.48 -15.75
CA ALA A 156 2.08 3.03 -15.92
C ALA A 156 3.40 2.38 -16.37
N PHE A 157 4.10 3.02 -17.29
CA PHE A 157 5.41 2.55 -17.78
C PHE A 157 6.47 2.56 -16.66
N LEU A 158 6.56 3.64 -15.88
CA LEU A 158 7.46 3.74 -14.73
C LEU A 158 7.18 2.63 -13.70
N VAL A 159 5.91 2.46 -13.33
CA VAL A 159 5.49 1.42 -12.38
C VAL A 159 5.82 0.03 -12.92
N PHE A 160 5.61 -0.21 -14.23
CA PHE A 160 5.96 -1.47 -14.86
C PHE A 160 7.46 -1.81 -14.73
N ILE A 161 8.34 -0.82 -14.96
CA ILE A 161 9.80 -1.00 -14.81
C ILE A 161 10.15 -1.38 -13.36
N ILE A 162 9.56 -0.68 -12.38
CA ILE A 162 9.84 -0.92 -10.96
C ILE A 162 9.37 -2.32 -10.53
N ILE A 163 8.18 -2.74 -10.96
CA ILE A 163 7.61 -4.04 -10.60
C ILE A 163 8.40 -5.20 -11.19
N ARG A 164 9.00 -5.06 -12.38
CA ARG A 164 9.84 -6.11 -12.98
C ARG A 164 10.99 -6.56 -12.08
N GLY A 165 11.50 -5.69 -11.23
CA GLY A 165 12.55 -6.02 -10.25
C GLY A 165 12.05 -6.73 -9.00
N LYS A 166 10.77 -7.10 -8.94
CA LYS A 166 10.12 -7.75 -7.81
C LYS A 166 10.24 -6.91 -6.51
N ILE A 167 10.09 -7.57 -5.36
CA ILE A 167 10.07 -6.92 -4.04
C ILE A 167 11.38 -6.18 -3.69
N TYR A 168 12.51 -6.64 -4.21
CA TYR A 168 13.80 -5.96 -4.02
C TYR A 168 13.86 -4.60 -4.70
N SER A 169 13.35 -4.50 -5.91
CA SER A 169 13.29 -3.24 -6.64
C SER A 169 12.34 -2.26 -5.98
N ILE A 170 11.16 -2.73 -5.58
CA ILE A 170 10.16 -1.92 -4.87
C ILE A 170 10.72 -1.40 -3.55
N GLY A 171 11.33 -2.27 -2.74
CA GLY A 171 11.92 -1.90 -1.45
C GLY A 171 13.09 -0.92 -1.60
N SER A 172 13.96 -1.12 -2.60
CA SER A 172 15.08 -0.22 -2.88
C SER A 172 14.62 1.16 -3.37
N PHE A 173 13.55 1.21 -4.16
CA PHE A 173 12.96 2.46 -4.62
C PHE A 173 12.27 3.23 -3.49
N ALA A 174 11.60 2.53 -2.59
CA ALA A 174 10.89 3.12 -1.45
C ALA A 174 11.82 3.73 -0.37
N VAL A 175 13.10 3.35 -0.35
CA VAL A 175 14.11 3.89 0.60
C VAL A 175 14.80 5.14 0.05
N LYS A 176 14.84 5.34 -1.27
CA LYS A 176 15.44 6.51 -1.92
C LYS A 176 14.51 7.71 -1.89
#